data_8dd95a6d0645688bf2a579b1c84d60c0
#
_entry.id   8dd95a6d0645688bf2a579b1c84d60c0
#
_cell.length_a   1.000
_cell.length_b   1.000
_cell.length_c   1.000
_cell.angle_alpha   90.00
_cell.angle_beta   90.00
_cell.angle_gamma   90.00
#
_symmetry.space_group_name_H-M   'P 1'
#
loop_
_entity.id
_entity.type
_entity.pdbx_description
1 polymer ?
#
loop_
_entity_poly.entity_id
_entity_poly.type
_entity_poly.pdbx_seq_one_letter_code
_entity_poly.pdbx_strand_id
1 'polypeptide(L)' 'MVLEIPVVQVNVWSGMSIENKKKIVEGITKVLEEIGVPQEAVTVIICEEPKENWASGGKLHSEKFANLGPKF' A
#
# COMPACT_ATOMS: atom_id res chain seq x y z
N MET A 1 9.65 -0.78 -29.42
CA MET A 1 8.67 -1.31 -28.46
C MET A 1 8.70 -0.48 -27.19
N VAL A 2 7.56 0.02 -26.80
CA VAL A 2 7.48 0.77 -25.56
C VAL A 2 7.22 -0.22 -24.43
N LEU A 3 8.09 -0.22 -23.44
CA LEU A 3 7.93 -1.05 -22.27
C LEU A 3 7.30 -0.22 -21.17
N GLU A 4 6.07 -0.52 -20.82
CA GLU A 4 5.41 0.14 -19.72
C GLU A 4 5.71 -0.60 -18.43
N ILE A 5 6.30 0.11 -17.50
CA ILE A 5 6.62 -0.44 -16.19
C ILE A 5 5.65 0.19 -15.20
N PRO A 6 4.66 -0.56 -14.72
CA PRO A 6 3.72 0.01 -13.77
C PRO A 6 4.35 0.21 -12.39
N VAL A 7 4.00 1.33 -11.77
CA VAL A 7 4.37 1.59 -10.39
C VAL A 7 3.07 1.73 -9.60
N VAL A 8 2.92 0.90 -8.58
CA VAL A 8 1.74 0.93 -7.73
C VAL A 8 2.16 1.44 -6.35
N GLN A 9 1.53 2.51 -5.92
CA GLN A 9 1.81 3.07 -4.60
C GLN A 9 0.66 2.76 -3.65
N VAL A 10 0.99 2.18 -2.51
CA VAL A 10 0.02 1.83 -1.48
C VAL A 10 0.31 2.67 -0.26
N ASN A 11 -0.65 3.48 0.15
CA ASN A 11 -0.50 4.32 1.33
C ASN A 11 -1.25 3.66 2.49
N VAL A 12 -0.55 3.46 3.59
CA VAL A 12 -1.11 2.79 4.77
C VAL A 12 -0.68 3.50 6.04
N TRP A 13 -1.40 3.27 7.11
CA TRP A 13 -0.96 3.72 8.43
C TRP A 13 0.32 2.99 8.81
N SER A 14 1.18 3.66 9.56
CA SER A 14 2.41 3.05 10.06
C SER A 14 2.11 1.85 10.94
N GLY A 15 2.99 0.86 10.90
CA GLY A 15 2.90 -0.31 11.77
C GLY A 15 2.46 -1.59 11.10
N MET A 16 2.35 -1.60 9.78
CA MET A 16 2.02 -2.84 9.07
C MET A 16 3.17 -3.84 9.18
N SER A 17 2.83 -5.11 9.39
CA SER A 17 3.83 -6.16 9.49
C SER A 17 4.51 -6.44 8.14
N ILE A 18 5.74 -6.92 8.21
CA ILE A 18 6.47 -7.34 7.00
C ILE A 18 5.71 -8.43 6.27
N GLU A 19 5.11 -9.35 7.01
CA GLU A 19 4.34 -10.44 6.40
C GLU A 19 3.16 -9.94 5.58
N ASN A 20 2.45 -8.96 6.11
CA ASN A 20 1.32 -8.39 5.38
C ASN A 20 1.77 -7.54 4.20
N LYS A 21 2.91 -6.86 4.32
CA LYS A 21 3.49 -6.14 3.19
C LYS A 21 3.81 -7.10 2.05
N LYS A 22 4.36 -8.26 2.37
CA LYS A 22 4.65 -9.28 1.35
C LYS A 22 3.38 -9.73 0.65
N LYS A 23 2.31 -9.97 1.40
CA LYS A 23 1.04 -10.38 0.82
C LYS A 23 0.47 -9.34 -0.13
N ILE A 24 0.57 -8.07 0.24
CA ILE A 24 0.11 -6.97 -0.62
C ILE A 24 0.90 -6.97 -1.92
N VAL A 25 2.22 -7.03 -1.81
CA VAL A 25 3.10 -7.00 -2.98
C VAL A 25 2.84 -8.19 -3.90
N GLU A 26 2.73 -9.38 -3.32
CA GLU A 26 2.46 -10.59 -4.08
C GLU A 26 1.10 -10.54 -4.78
N GLY A 27 0.08 -10.08 -4.07
CA GLY A 27 -1.26 -9.98 -4.62
C GLY A 27 -1.35 -8.98 -5.76
N ILE A 28 -0.75 -7.81 -5.60
CA ILE A 28 -0.75 -6.78 -6.64
C ILE A 28 0.02 -7.28 -7.87
N THR A 29 1.17 -7.90 -7.64
CA THR A 29 1.98 -8.44 -8.73
C THR A 29 1.20 -9.49 -9.51
N LYS A 30 0.51 -10.38 -8.80
CA LYS A 30 -0.28 -11.43 -9.44
C LYS A 30 -1.39 -10.86 -10.32
N VAL A 31 -2.09 -9.85 -9.81
CA VAL A 31 -3.16 -9.22 -10.58
C VAL A 31 -2.61 -8.62 -11.87
N LEU A 32 -1.47 -7.96 -11.80
CA LEU A 32 -0.86 -7.36 -12.98
C LEU A 32 -0.33 -8.40 -13.95
N GLU A 33 0.17 -9.53 -13.45
CA GLU A 33 0.58 -10.63 -14.30
C GLU A 33 -0.60 -11.18 -15.11
N GLU A 34 -1.77 -11.23 -14.50
CA GLU A 34 -2.98 -11.73 -15.16
C GLU A 34 -3.37 -10.89 -16.37
N ILE A 35 -3.00 -9.63 -16.38
CA ILE A 35 -3.29 -8.75 -17.51
C ILE A 35 -2.09 -8.59 -18.45
N GLY A 36 -1.06 -9.41 -18.25
CA GLY A 36 0.04 -9.48 -19.20
C GLY A 36 1.31 -8.72 -18.83
N VAL A 37 1.38 -8.19 -17.60
CA VAL A 37 2.59 -7.49 -17.17
C VAL A 37 3.59 -8.50 -16.60
N PRO A 38 4.84 -8.51 -17.09
CA PRO A 38 5.84 -9.42 -16.52
C PRO A 38 6.09 -9.13 -15.06
N GLN A 39 6.25 -10.16 -14.26
CA GLN A 39 6.48 -10.04 -12.83
C GLN A 39 7.60 -9.08 -12.49
N GLU A 40 8.71 -9.15 -13.22
CA GLU A 40 9.89 -8.34 -12.97
C GLU A 40 9.68 -6.85 -13.28
N ALA A 41 8.64 -6.53 -14.04
CA ALA A 41 8.34 -5.15 -14.41
C ALA A 41 7.45 -4.44 -13.38
N VAL A 42 6.88 -5.17 -12.43
CA VAL A 42 5.97 -4.58 -11.45
C VAL A 42 6.76 -3.99 -10.29
N THR A 43 6.54 -2.71 -10.02
CA THR A 43 7.13 -2.05 -8.86
C THR A 43 6.00 -1.64 -7.91
N VAL A 44 6.12 -2.04 -6.65
CA VAL A 44 5.14 -1.67 -5.63
C VAL A 44 5.86 -0.90 -4.54
N ILE A 45 5.34 0.28 -4.22
CA ILE A 45 5.87 1.13 -3.17
C ILE A 45 4.84 1.19 -2.05
N ILE A 46 5.23 0.83 -0.84
CA ILE A 46 4.36 0.94 0.31
C ILE A 46 4.82 2.14 1.13
N CYS A 47 3.93 3.12 1.25
CA CYS A 47 4.21 4.34 1.98
C CYS A 47 3.48 4.30 3.32
N GLU A 48 4.22 4.28 4.40
CA GLU A 48 3.64 4.29 5.74
C GLU A 48 3.69 5.69 6.30
N GLU A 49 2.55 6.15 6.81
CA GLU A 49 2.46 7.45 7.48
C GLU A 49 1.67 7.27 8.76
N PRO A 50 2.10 7.93 9.85
CA PRO A 50 1.36 7.81 11.11
C PRO A 50 -0.02 8.46 10.99
N LYS A 51 -0.96 8.01 11.82
CA LYS A 51 -2.34 8.49 11.76
C LYS A 51 -2.47 10.01 11.89
N GLU A 52 -1.54 10.64 12.55
CA GLU A 52 -1.53 12.11 12.69
C GLU A 52 -1.27 12.84 11.38
N ASN A 53 -0.83 12.11 10.35
CA ASN A 53 -0.63 12.67 9.01
C ASN A 53 -1.78 12.38 8.07
N TRP A 54 -2.84 11.75 8.57
CA TRP A 54 -4.04 11.44 7.79
C TRP A 54 -5.19 12.28 8.31
N ALA A 55 -6.05 12.71 7.41
CA ALA A 55 -7.23 13.45 7.80
C ALA A 55 -8.38 13.15 6.85
N SER A 56 -9.58 13.17 7.38
CA SER A 56 -10.80 13.08 6.58
C SER A 56 -11.89 13.85 7.29
N GLY A 57 -12.71 14.56 6.50
CA GLY A 57 -13.77 15.39 7.07
C GLY A 57 -13.25 16.50 7.97
N GLY A 58 -12.01 16.96 7.74
CA GLY A 58 -11.40 18.02 8.54
C GLY A 58 -10.87 17.56 9.90
N LYS A 59 -10.82 16.25 10.13
CA LYS A 59 -10.32 15.72 11.41
C LYS A 59 -9.19 14.72 11.17
N LEU A 60 -8.21 14.73 12.06
CA LEU A 60 -7.07 13.82 11.97
C LEU A 60 -7.49 12.39 12.31
N HIS A 61 -6.90 11.43 11.63
CA HIS A 61 -7.15 10.02 11.92
C HIS A 61 -6.68 9.63 13.32
N SER A 62 -5.67 10.32 13.86
CA SER A 62 -5.23 10.10 15.23
C SER A 62 -6.33 10.40 16.25
N GLU A 63 -7.28 11.25 15.89
CA GLU A 63 -8.42 11.55 16.76
C GLU A 63 -9.62 10.68 16.44
N LYS A 64 -9.96 10.57 15.14
CA LYS A 64 -11.14 9.79 14.69
C LYS A 64 -10.98 8.30 14.97
N PHE A 65 -9.77 7.80 14.84
CA PHE A 65 -9.47 6.37 14.96
C PHE A 65 -8.43 6.11 16.05
N ALA A 66 -8.52 6.88 17.15
CA ALA A 66 -7.57 6.79 18.24
C ALA A 66 -7.49 5.37 18.83
N ASN A 67 -8.61 4.65 18.82
CA ASN A 67 -8.69 3.32 19.40
C ASN A 67 -8.36 2.19 18.42
N LEU A 68 -8.08 2.55 17.16
CA LEU A 68 -7.70 1.57 16.15
C LEU A 68 -6.18 1.56 16.03
N GLY A 69 -5.59 0.45 16.41
CA GLY A 69 -4.17 0.26 16.22
C GLY A 69 -3.88 -0.33 14.84
N PRO A 70 -2.61 -0.35 14.43
CA PRO A 70 -2.22 -1.05 13.22
C PRO A 70 -2.38 -2.55 13.47
N LYS A 71 -3.44 -3.12 12.92
CA LYS A 71 -3.74 -4.55 13.07
C LYS A 71 -3.24 -5.37 11.88
N PHE A 72 -2.43 -4.75 11.06
CA PHE A 72 -2.00 -5.37 9.82
C PHE A 72 -0.54 -5.76 9.83
#